data_88cb5e32a28bc04365d5dcbfebdb6f14
#
_entry.id   88cb5e32a28bc04365d5dcbfebdb6f14
#
_cell.length_a   1.000
_cell.length_b   1.000
_cell.length_c   1.000
_cell.angle_alpha   90.00
_cell.angle_beta   90.00
_cell.angle_gamma   90.00
#
_symmetry.space_group_name_H-M   'P 1'
#
loop_
_entity.id
_entity.type
_entity.pdbx_description
1 polymer ?
#
loop_
_entity_poly.entity_id
_entity_poly.type
_entity_poly.pdbx_seq_one_letter_code
_entity_poly.pdbx_strand_id
1 'polypeptide(L)'
;MNVQRLFPLSLSLITAAVLSACATQNTPTASKTETVVQPKSTSIPSRRADSESKVLSDYSQYQSAIDAAKRGDDAWVQQFLSQASDSAMAENVRNEWLKTLGARGQWDLFRQEFGKLNAAGVAQEVQCYADLSSGNYSKAAELVRVTGKLPAGCTRLVESAAASGRLNTNDAWRRVRGLLSNSQTTDARNLAAALGSPFEGGAQGATEYSLLSVIGKDARKSASAAATLSDMEPGLSREQRSFAWGVLGHYHAQSQNMPTALSYYGRVSDRKQLTDEQFEWYARAALRLQRWNELSGIIQQMPDKLQKDPTWQYWLGR
;
A
#
# COMPACT_ATOMS: atom_id res chain seq x y z
N MET A 1 34.91 11.91 -40.36
CA MET A 1 33.84 11.78 -41.40
C MET A 1 32.51 11.70 -40.67
N ASN A 2 31.70 12.74 -40.85
CA ASN A 2 30.33 12.89 -40.30
C ASN A 2 29.36 11.94 -41.00
N VAL A 3 28.45 11.29 -40.25
CA VAL A 3 27.07 11.06 -40.74
C VAL A 3 26.12 11.17 -39.54
N GLN A 4 25.47 12.31 -39.44
CA GLN A 4 24.22 12.51 -38.70
C GLN A 4 23.09 11.77 -39.42
N ARG A 5 22.24 11.02 -38.69
CA ARG A 5 20.91 10.67 -39.18
C ARG A 5 19.84 11.19 -38.21
N LEU A 6 19.16 12.19 -38.71
CA LEU A 6 17.92 12.78 -38.23
C LEU A 6 16.78 11.77 -38.41
N PHE A 7 15.95 11.57 -37.41
CA PHE A 7 14.62 10.92 -37.51
C PHE A 7 13.53 11.98 -37.31
N PRO A 8 12.49 12.01 -38.15
CA PRO A 8 11.43 13.01 -38.04
C PRO A 8 10.37 12.62 -37.03
N LEU A 9 9.93 13.61 -36.28
CA LEU A 9 8.72 13.62 -35.46
C LEU A 9 7.47 13.56 -36.35
N SER A 10 6.64 12.54 -36.21
CA SER A 10 5.30 12.50 -36.79
C SER A 10 4.27 12.92 -35.75
N LEU A 11 3.75 14.13 -35.94
CA LEU A 11 2.64 14.71 -35.18
C LEU A 11 1.34 14.19 -35.80
N SER A 12 0.56 13.36 -35.08
CA SER A 12 -0.77 12.93 -35.51
C SER A 12 -1.83 13.83 -34.91
N LEU A 13 -2.37 14.73 -35.73
CA LEU A 13 -3.59 15.50 -35.46
C LEU A 13 -4.80 14.57 -35.59
N ILE A 14 -5.59 14.45 -34.55
CA ILE A 14 -6.95 13.86 -34.57
C ILE A 14 -7.94 15.01 -34.70
N THR A 15 -8.53 15.15 -35.88
CA THR A 15 -9.63 16.06 -36.18
C THR A 15 -10.94 15.39 -35.79
N ALA A 16 -11.68 16.02 -34.89
CA ALA A 16 -13.07 15.67 -34.56
C ALA A 16 -14.00 16.27 -35.61
N ALA A 17 -14.74 15.42 -36.33
CA ALA A 17 -15.81 15.82 -37.25
C ALA A 17 -17.13 15.93 -36.50
N VAL A 18 -17.71 17.11 -36.48
CA VAL A 18 -19.08 17.39 -36.02
C VAL A 18 -20.04 17.22 -37.22
N LEU A 19 -20.89 16.22 -37.17
CA LEU A 19 -21.96 16.05 -38.16
C LEU A 19 -23.23 16.84 -37.71
N SER A 20 -23.53 17.88 -38.47
CA SER A 20 -24.76 18.65 -38.42
C SER A 20 -25.77 17.97 -39.34
N ALA A 21 -26.91 17.53 -38.83
CA ALA A 21 -28.02 17.02 -39.63
C ALA A 21 -29.10 18.08 -39.76
N CYS A 22 -29.30 18.57 -40.99
CA CYS A 22 -30.39 19.46 -41.36
C CYS A 22 -31.71 18.72 -41.46
N ALA A 23 -32.75 19.32 -40.86
CA ALA A 23 -34.14 18.91 -41.00
C ALA A 23 -34.75 19.48 -42.27
N THR A 24 -35.51 18.69 -42.99
CA THR A 24 -36.40 19.11 -44.10
C THR A 24 -37.78 19.40 -43.58
N GLN A 25 -38.33 20.50 -44.07
CA GLN A 25 -39.67 21.03 -43.85
C GLN A 25 -40.73 20.18 -44.55
N ASN A 26 -41.92 20.11 -43.95
CA ASN A 26 -43.18 20.10 -44.66
C ASN A 26 -44.30 20.62 -43.75
N THR A 27 -44.91 21.73 -44.13
CA THR A 27 -46.25 22.21 -43.73
C THR A 27 -47.28 21.76 -44.79
N PRO A 28 -48.63 21.78 -44.59
CA PRO A 28 -49.40 22.78 -43.83
C PRO A 28 -50.68 22.30 -43.08
N THR A 29 -51.22 23.22 -42.32
CA THR A 29 -52.65 23.56 -42.09
C THR A 29 -53.44 22.79 -41.02
N ALA A 30 -53.75 23.47 -39.94
CA ALA A 30 -55.12 23.82 -39.51
C ALA A 30 -55.09 24.49 -38.13
N SER A 31 -55.76 25.65 -38.12
CA SER A 31 -56.07 26.53 -37.02
C SER A 31 -56.80 25.80 -35.88
N LYS A 32 -56.25 25.79 -34.66
CA LYS A 32 -57.00 25.78 -33.41
C LYS A 32 -56.32 26.66 -32.41
N THR A 33 -57.01 27.67 -31.96
CA THR A 33 -56.61 28.59 -30.90
C THR A 33 -56.50 27.83 -29.59
N GLU A 34 -55.30 27.44 -29.22
CA GLU A 34 -54.97 26.92 -27.87
C GLU A 34 -54.33 28.07 -27.06
N THR A 35 -55.04 28.41 -25.99
CA THR A 35 -54.60 29.38 -24.99
C THR A 35 -53.28 28.92 -24.40
N VAL A 36 -52.20 29.61 -24.74
CA VAL A 36 -50.90 29.41 -24.13
C VAL A 36 -50.97 29.80 -22.66
N VAL A 37 -51.13 28.80 -21.81
CA VAL A 37 -50.90 28.98 -20.38
C VAL A 37 -49.39 29.10 -20.19
N GLN A 38 -48.92 30.32 -19.96
CA GLN A 38 -47.54 30.56 -19.51
C GLN A 38 -47.32 29.77 -18.23
N PRO A 39 -46.26 28.89 -18.17
CA PRO A 39 -45.90 28.29 -16.92
C PRO A 39 -45.50 29.39 -15.95
N LYS A 40 -46.24 29.52 -14.84
CA LYS A 40 -45.86 30.34 -13.71
C LYS A 40 -44.41 29.95 -13.34
N SER A 41 -43.49 30.90 -13.50
CA SER A 41 -42.16 30.82 -12.94
C SER A 41 -42.31 30.60 -11.43
N THR A 42 -42.21 29.37 -10.98
CA THR A 42 -42.03 29.03 -9.58
C THR A 42 -40.64 29.48 -9.23
N SER A 43 -40.54 30.65 -8.62
CA SER A 43 -39.30 31.09 -7.97
C SER A 43 -38.91 30.02 -6.96
N ILE A 44 -37.78 29.34 -7.24
CA ILE A 44 -37.15 28.43 -6.30
C ILE A 44 -36.89 29.21 -5.02
N PRO A 45 -37.33 28.72 -3.85
CA PRO A 45 -37.19 29.50 -2.62
C PRO A 45 -35.72 29.82 -2.35
N SER A 46 -35.40 31.07 -2.02
CA SER A 46 -34.06 31.57 -1.70
C SER A 46 -33.33 30.73 -0.63
N ARG A 47 -34.09 30.09 0.25
CA ARG A 47 -33.55 29.12 1.25
C ARG A 47 -32.69 28.00 0.69
N ARG A 48 -32.90 27.57 -0.56
CA ARG A 48 -32.10 26.50 -1.18
C ARG A 48 -30.74 27.01 -1.64
N ALA A 49 -30.69 28.20 -2.20
CA ALA A 49 -29.46 28.87 -2.61
C ALA A 49 -28.55 29.21 -1.41
N ASP A 50 -29.17 29.65 -0.30
CA ASP A 50 -28.46 29.97 0.93
C ASP A 50 -27.88 28.69 1.59
N SER A 51 -28.58 27.55 1.55
CA SER A 51 -28.10 26.27 2.07
C SER A 51 -26.96 25.69 1.20
N GLU A 52 -27.04 25.80 -0.11
CA GLU A 52 -26.00 25.35 -1.04
C GLU A 52 -24.74 26.20 -0.90
N SER A 53 -24.86 27.52 -0.78
CA SER A 53 -23.77 28.45 -0.51
C SER A 53 -23.05 28.13 0.82
N LYS A 54 -23.82 27.81 1.87
CA LYS A 54 -23.25 27.42 3.17
C LYS A 54 -22.49 26.10 3.08
N VAL A 55 -23.04 25.08 2.42
CA VAL A 55 -22.38 23.77 2.25
C VAL A 55 -21.04 23.93 1.50
N LEU A 56 -21.01 24.74 0.45
CA LEU A 56 -19.80 25.03 -0.31
C LEU A 56 -18.76 25.78 0.53
N SER A 57 -19.20 26.74 1.36
CA SER A 57 -18.33 27.48 2.29
C SER A 57 -17.75 26.55 3.35
N ASP A 58 -18.59 25.71 3.98
CA ASP A 58 -18.16 24.75 5.01
C ASP A 58 -17.17 23.73 4.43
N TYR A 59 -17.38 23.26 3.19
CA TYR A 59 -16.47 22.38 2.50
C TYR A 59 -15.12 23.04 2.17
N SER A 60 -15.13 24.30 1.74
CA SER A 60 -13.91 25.07 1.49
C SER A 60 -13.09 25.28 2.77
N GLN A 61 -13.74 25.56 3.88
CA GLN A 61 -13.07 25.68 5.19
C GLN A 61 -12.51 24.34 5.65
N TYR A 62 -13.24 23.24 5.44
CA TYR A 62 -12.76 21.89 5.72
C TYR A 62 -11.50 21.53 4.91
N GLN A 63 -11.48 21.80 3.61
CA GLN A 63 -10.29 21.58 2.77
C GLN A 63 -9.09 22.40 3.26
N SER A 64 -9.32 23.66 3.61
CA SER A 64 -8.28 24.52 4.17
C SER A 64 -7.76 23.99 5.52
N ALA A 65 -8.64 23.41 6.33
CA ALA A 65 -8.26 22.77 7.61
C ALA A 65 -7.41 21.51 7.41
N ILE A 66 -7.77 20.66 6.44
CA ILE A 66 -6.96 19.48 6.05
C ILE A 66 -5.57 19.91 5.60
N ASP A 67 -5.48 20.95 4.77
CA ASP A 67 -4.19 21.45 4.29
C ASP A 67 -3.37 22.10 5.42
N ALA A 68 -4.00 22.83 6.34
CA ALA A 68 -3.35 23.37 7.53
C ALA A 68 -2.83 22.22 8.44
N ALA A 69 -3.63 21.18 8.66
CA ALA A 69 -3.23 20.00 9.42
C ALA A 69 -2.00 19.32 8.82
N LYS A 70 -1.98 19.13 7.50
CA LYS A 70 -0.82 18.54 6.77
C LYS A 70 0.44 19.40 6.85
N ARG A 71 0.30 20.71 6.83
CA ARG A 71 1.44 21.65 6.98
C ARG A 71 1.90 21.83 8.42
N GLY A 72 1.12 21.39 9.39
CA GLY A 72 1.39 21.58 10.82
C GLY A 72 1.08 22.98 11.32
N ASP A 73 0.12 23.67 10.72
CA ASP A 73 -0.42 24.94 11.22
C ASP A 73 -1.43 24.67 12.35
N ASP A 74 -0.88 24.47 13.53
CA ASP A 74 -1.64 24.06 14.71
C ASP A 74 -2.68 25.11 15.12
N ALA A 75 -2.36 26.39 14.99
CA ALA A 75 -3.26 27.48 15.39
C ALA A 75 -4.52 27.52 14.52
N TRP A 76 -4.35 27.38 13.20
CA TRP A 76 -5.47 27.36 12.27
C TRP A 76 -6.36 26.14 12.49
N VAL A 77 -5.75 24.96 12.70
CA VAL A 77 -6.49 23.71 12.97
C VAL A 77 -7.29 23.81 14.26
N GLN A 78 -6.70 24.34 15.34
CA GLN A 78 -7.40 24.56 16.62
C GLN A 78 -8.59 25.52 16.45
N GLN A 79 -8.42 26.60 15.70
CA GLN A 79 -9.50 27.54 15.41
C GLN A 79 -10.65 26.84 14.67
N PHE A 80 -10.37 26.07 13.62
CA PHE A 80 -11.38 25.32 12.90
C PHE A 80 -12.11 24.33 13.81
N LEU A 81 -11.38 23.53 14.58
CA LEU A 81 -11.94 22.52 15.48
C LEU A 81 -12.77 23.12 16.61
N SER A 82 -12.49 24.36 17.04
CA SER A 82 -13.31 25.05 18.06
C SER A 82 -14.72 25.42 17.53
N GLN A 83 -14.86 25.58 16.22
CA GLN A 83 -16.13 25.96 15.57
C GLN A 83 -16.91 24.73 15.08
N ALA A 84 -16.27 23.60 14.78
CA ALA A 84 -16.83 22.43 14.16
C ALA A 84 -16.56 21.12 14.95
N SER A 85 -16.56 21.19 16.27
CA SER A 85 -16.03 20.15 17.17
C SER A 85 -16.65 18.74 16.99
N ASP A 86 -17.93 18.65 16.65
CA ASP A 86 -18.70 17.39 16.68
C ASP A 86 -19.13 16.92 15.28
N SER A 87 -18.46 17.36 14.23
CA SER A 87 -18.77 16.95 12.86
C SER A 87 -17.83 15.84 12.35
N ALA A 88 -18.30 15.04 11.38
CA ALA A 88 -17.44 14.07 10.67
C ALA A 88 -16.24 14.76 9.98
N MET A 89 -16.39 16.03 9.59
CA MET A 89 -15.30 16.83 9.04
C MET A 89 -14.26 17.15 10.12
N ALA A 90 -14.68 17.48 11.34
CA ALA A 90 -13.78 17.72 12.46
C ALA A 90 -13.00 16.46 12.85
N GLU A 91 -13.65 15.27 12.84
CA GLU A 91 -12.98 13.98 13.07
C GLU A 91 -11.87 13.73 12.04
N ASN A 92 -12.14 13.98 10.76
CA ASN A 92 -11.14 13.82 9.70
C ASN A 92 -9.98 14.82 9.84
N VAL A 93 -10.27 16.09 10.11
CA VAL A 93 -9.24 17.11 10.33
C VAL A 93 -8.39 16.75 11.54
N ARG A 94 -9.00 16.30 12.64
CA ARG A 94 -8.28 15.86 13.83
C ARG A 94 -7.38 14.66 13.56
N ASN A 95 -7.85 13.67 12.79
CA ASN A 95 -7.00 12.54 12.37
C ASN A 95 -5.78 13.00 11.56
N GLU A 96 -5.96 13.87 10.55
CA GLU A 96 -4.84 14.38 9.75
C GLU A 96 -3.85 15.20 10.60
N TRP A 97 -4.36 16.02 11.51
CA TRP A 97 -3.53 16.80 12.43
C TRP A 97 -2.74 15.92 13.41
N LEU A 98 -3.37 14.89 13.96
CA LEU A 98 -2.72 13.93 14.86
C LEU A 98 -1.58 13.17 14.17
N LYS A 99 -1.70 12.83 12.88
CA LYS A 99 -0.58 12.26 12.11
C LYS A 99 0.62 13.22 12.12
N THR A 100 0.39 14.50 11.89
CA THR A 100 1.44 15.53 11.88
C THR A 100 2.02 15.78 13.27
N LEU A 101 1.19 15.83 14.32
CA LEU A 101 1.64 15.95 15.71
C LEU A 101 2.49 14.76 16.13
N GLY A 102 2.05 13.54 15.80
CA GLY A 102 2.80 12.31 16.05
C GLY A 102 4.15 12.28 15.30
N ALA A 103 4.15 12.69 14.03
CA ALA A 103 5.38 12.78 13.23
C ALA A 103 6.40 13.77 13.83
N ARG A 104 5.95 14.86 14.42
CA ARG A 104 6.77 15.87 15.07
C ARG A 104 7.11 15.53 16.53
N GLY A 105 6.52 14.47 17.11
CA GLY A 105 6.71 14.11 18.52
C GLY A 105 6.06 15.07 19.52
N GLN A 106 5.02 15.79 19.11
CA GLN A 106 4.28 16.75 19.96
C GLN A 106 3.28 16.00 20.85
N TRP A 107 3.80 15.16 21.76
CA TRP A 107 3.03 14.16 22.48
C TRP A 107 1.98 14.73 23.43
N ASP A 108 2.21 15.90 24.06
CA ASP A 108 1.24 16.49 25.00
C ASP A 108 -0.02 16.93 24.26
N LEU A 109 0.15 17.67 23.17
CA LEU A 109 -0.97 18.10 22.32
C LEU A 109 -1.62 16.91 21.61
N PHE A 110 -0.80 15.94 21.16
CA PHE A 110 -1.29 14.71 20.58
C PHE A 110 -2.25 13.97 21.53
N ARG A 111 -1.83 13.73 22.79
CA ARG A 111 -2.66 13.02 23.77
C ARG A 111 -3.95 13.76 24.10
N GLN A 112 -3.88 15.08 24.22
CA GLN A 112 -5.05 15.93 24.47
C GLN A 112 -6.08 15.80 23.32
N GLU A 113 -5.65 15.88 22.09
CA GLU A 113 -6.53 15.84 20.91
C GLU A 113 -6.98 14.42 20.56
N PHE A 114 -6.12 13.42 20.78
CA PHE A 114 -6.46 12.01 20.60
C PHE A 114 -7.65 11.59 21.49
N GLY A 115 -7.69 12.04 22.72
CA GLY A 115 -8.80 11.77 23.66
C GLY A 115 -10.16 12.33 23.21
N LYS A 116 -10.19 13.23 22.21
CA LYS A 116 -11.43 13.82 21.65
C LYS A 116 -11.94 13.07 20.42
N LEU A 117 -11.19 12.09 19.89
CA LEU A 117 -11.62 11.28 18.75
C LEU A 117 -12.63 10.23 19.17
N ASN A 118 -13.61 9.98 18.31
CA ASN A 118 -14.45 8.79 18.44
C ASN A 118 -13.60 7.52 18.16
N ALA A 119 -13.66 6.54 19.07
CA ALA A 119 -12.87 5.32 18.97
C ALA A 119 -13.06 4.57 17.63
N ALA A 120 -14.26 4.61 17.05
CA ALA A 120 -14.56 3.99 15.76
C ALA A 120 -13.97 4.76 14.55
N GLY A 121 -13.61 6.03 14.74
CA GLY A 121 -13.09 6.91 13.69
C GLY A 121 -11.57 7.07 13.68
N VAL A 122 -10.85 6.40 14.60
CA VAL A 122 -9.39 6.53 14.73
C VAL A 122 -8.68 5.89 13.52
N ALA A 123 -7.92 6.68 12.77
CA ALA A 123 -7.10 6.16 11.67
C ALA A 123 -5.98 5.25 12.20
N GLN A 124 -5.64 4.20 11.47
CA GLN A 124 -4.60 3.23 11.86
C GLN A 124 -3.27 3.91 12.21
N GLU A 125 -2.85 4.90 11.43
CA GLU A 125 -1.61 5.63 11.67
C GLU A 125 -1.63 6.40 12.99
N VAL A 126 -2.76 7.02 13.29
CA VAL A 126 -2.97 7.75 14.55
C VAL A 126 -2.94 6.80 15.75
N GLN A 127 -3.57 5.62 15.61
CA GLN A 127 -3.48 4.58 16.65
C GLN A 127 -2.04 4.13 16.89
N CYS A 128 -1.25 3.94 15.83
CA CYS A 128 0.16 3.58 15.98
C CYS A 128 0.97 4.68 16.71
N TYR A 129 0.68 5.95 16.45
CA TYR A 129 1.31 7.04 17.21
C TYR A 129 0.84 7.08 18.67
N ALA A 130 -0.42 6.78 18.95
CA ALA A 130 -0.93 6.68 20.32
C ALA A 130 -0.24 5.55 21.09
N ASP A 131 -0.11 4.36 20.46
CA ASP A 131 0.62 3.24 21.02
C ASP A 131 2.10 3.58 21.27
N LEU A 132 2.74 4.25 20.30
CA LEU A 132 4.12 4.73 20.46
C LEU A 132 4.27 5.72 21.62
N SER A 133 3.36 6.69 21.75
CA SER A 133 3.40 7.73 22.79
C SER A 133 3.23 7.18 24.19
N SER A 134 2.54 6.04 24.33
CA SER A 134 2.30 5.32 25.59
C SER A 134 3.30 4.19 25.87
N GLY A 135 4.22 3.89 24.92
CA GLY A 135 5.13 2.76 25.02
C GLY A 135 4.44 1.40 24.88
N ASN A 136 3.24 1.36 24.28
CA ASN A 136 2.52 0.13 24.02
C ASN A 136 2.96 -0.49 22.69
N TYR A 137 3.74 -1.56 22.73
CA TYR A 137 4.26 -2.25 21.56
C TYR A 137 3.46 -3.51 21.16
N SER A 138 2.29 -3.75 21.75
CA SER A 138 1.53 -4.98 21.52
C SER A 138 1.21 -5.23 20.03
N LYS A 139 0.84 -4.18 19.30
CA LYS A 139 0.55 -4.25 17.87
C LYS A 139 1.79 -4.36 16.97
N ALA A 140 2.97 -3.99 17.45
CA ALA A 140 4.19 -4.05 16.65
C ALA A 140 4.51 -5.47 16.19
N ALA A 141 4.16 -6.52 16.98
CA ALA A 141 4.35 -7.92 16.63
C ALA A 141 3.49 -8.39 15.45
N GLU A 142 2.34 -7.77 15.22
CA GLU A 142 1.50 -8.02 14.04
C GLU A 142 2.01 -7.21 12.83
N LEU A 143 2.30 -5.94 13.06
CA LEU A 143 2.75 -5.02 12.02
C LEU A 143 4.08 -5.44 11.40
N VAL A 144 4.99 -6.01 12.17
CA VAL A 144 6.30 -6.49 11.66
C VAL A 144 6.15 -7.60 10.62
N ARG A 145 5.02 -8.32 10.61
CA ARG A 145 4.72 -9.40 9.65
C ARG A 145 4.06 -8.91 8.36
N VAL A 146 3.65 -7.66 8.31
CA VAL A 146 3.07 -7.06 7.09
C VAL A 146 4.15 -6.93 6.03
N THR A 147 3.92 -7.45 4.83
CA THR A 147 4.89 -7.45 3.73
C THR A 147 4.91 -6.14 2.93
N GLY A 148 3.85 -5.34 3.02
CA GLY A 148 3.71 -4.06 2.32
C GLY A 148 4.22 -2.86 3.11
N LYS A 149 4.05 -1.68 2.49
CA LYS A 149 4.32 -0.39 3.14
C LYS A 149 3.35 -0.18 4.31
N LEU A 150 3.87 0.23 5.44
CA LEU A 150 3.07 0.67 6.58
C LEU A 150 2.88 2.19 6.54
N PRO A 151 1.78 2.72 7.13
CA PRO A 151 1.69 4.15 7.46
C PRO A 151 2.86 4.60 8.33
N ALA A 152 3.23 5.88 8.24
CA ALA A 152 4.44 6.40 8.89
C ALA A 152 4.46 6.17 10.42
N GLY A 153 3.34 6.39 11.10
CA GLY A 153 3.23 6.14 12.54
C GLY A 153 3.45 4.67 12.89
N CYS A 154 2.95 3.74 12.08
CA CYS A 154 3.11 2.31 12.29
C CYS A 154 4.55 1.85 11.99
N THR A 155 5.21 2.45 10.99
CA THR A 155 6.64 2.23 10.73
C THR A 155 7.46 2.64 11.95
N ARG A 156 7.23 3.84 12.50
CA ARG A 156 7.93 4.31 13.71
C ARG A 156 7.66 3.45 14.94
N LEU A 157 6.42 2.94 15.11
CA LEU A 157 6.10 2.01 16.20
C LEU A 157 6.92 0.72 16.09
N VAL A 158 7.03 0.14 14.89
CA VAL A 158 7.84 -1.06 14.63
C VAL A 158 9.33 -0.79 14.88
N GLU A 159 9.86 0.32 14.38
CA GLU A 159 11.26 0.73 14.60
C GLU A 159 11.57 0.93 16.09
N SER A 160 10.69 1.61 16.82
CA SER A 160 10.85 1.82 18.27
C SER A 160 10.76 0.52 19.07
N ALA A 161 9.86 -0.40 18.67
CA ALA A 161 9.77 -1.72 19.26
C ALA A 161 11.01 -2.56 18.99
N ALA A 162 11.61 -2.45 17.80
CA ALA A 162 12.86 -3.09 17.44
C ALA A 162 14.03 -2.58 18.29
N ALA A 163 14.18 -1.26 18.39
CA ALA A 163 15.23 -0.61 19.18
C ALA A 163 15.13 -0.94 20.68
N SER A 164 13.89 -1.19 21.16
CA SER A 164 13.61 -1.56 22.55
C SER A 164 13.70 -3.07 22.81
N GLY A 165 14.06 -3.89 21.81
CA GLY A 165 14.13 -5.36 21.94
C GLY A 165 12.77 -6.03 22.17
N ARG A 166 11.68 -5.38 21.78
CA ARG A 166 10.30 -5.87 21.99
C ARG A 166 9.77 -6.72 20.83
N LEU A 167 10.54 -6.87 19.75
CA LEU A 167 10.17 -7.69 18.60
C LEU A 167 10.93 -9.01 18.55
N ASN A 168 10.30 -10.01 17.94
CA ASN A 168 11.02 -11.21 17.53
C ASN A 168 12.04 -10.84 16.42
N THR A 169 13.31 -11.12 16.66
CA THR A 169 14.40 -10.75 15.77
C THR A 169 14.25 -11.35 14.36
N ASN A 170 13.77 -12.60 14.25
CA ASN A 170 13.59 -13.27 12.96
C ASN A 170 12.44 -12.61 12.14
N ASP A 171 11.33 -12.26 12.80
CA ASP A 171 10.24 -11.53 12.15
C ASP A 171 10.70 -10.14 11.68
N ALA A 172 11.49 -9.45 12.49
CA ALA A 172 12.03 -8.13 12.15
C ALA A 172 12.99 -8.20 10.94
N TRP A 173 13.92 -9.14 10.90
CA TRP A 173 14.79 -9.33 9.73
C TRP A 173 14.04 -9.82 8.49
N ARG A 174 13.01 -10.65 8.67
CA ARG A 174 12.12 -11.01 7.56
C ARG A 174 11.44 -9.77 6.97
N ARG A 175 11.02 -8.82 7.83
CA ARG A 175 10.46 -7.55 7.34
C ARG A 175 11.52 -6.70 6.60
N VAL A 176 12.74 -6.61 7.10
CA VAL A 176 13.86 -5.93 6.39
C VAL A 176 13.98 -6.49 4.97
N ARG A 177 14.04 -7.82 4.82
CA ARG A 177 14.10 -8.50 3.50
C ARG A 177 12.89 -8.19 2.63
N GLY A 178 11.67 -8.19 3.22
CA GLY A 178 10.44 -7.83 2.53
C GLY A 178 10.44 -6.39 2.02
N LEU A 179 10.92 -5.45 2.82
CA LEU A 179 11.06 -4.04 2.44
C LEU A 179 12.07 -3.88 1.28
N LEU A 180 13.23 -4.56 1.35
CA LEU A 180 14.21 -4.58 0.26
C LEU A 180 13.64 -5.16 -1.03
N SER A 181 12.91 -6.28 -0.94
CA SER A 181 12.24 -6.92 -2.07
C SER A 181 11.20 -6.02 -2.76
N ASN A 182 10.62 -5.09 -2.00
CA ASN A 182 9.64 -4.11 -2.49
C ASN A 182 10.25 -2.73 -2.81
N SER A 183 11.56 -2.64 -2.88
CA SER A 183 12.30 -1.39 -3.17
C SER A 183 12.08 -0.28 -2.12
N GLN A 184 11.71 -0.65 -0.89
CA GLN A 184 11.53 0.27 0.24
C GLN A 184 12.83 0.34 1.06
N THR A 185 13.92 0.71 0.40
CA THR A 185 15.29 0.63 0.96
C THR A 185 15.47 1.55 2.17
N THR A 186 14.83 2.71 2.20
CA THR A 186 14.91 3.64 3.34
C THR A 186 14.31 3.02 4.61
N ASP A 187 13.11 2.47 4.53
CA ASP A 187 12.43 1.84 5.67
C ASP A 187 13.21 0.59 6.14
N ALA A 188 13.75 -0.19 5.18
CA ALA A 188 14.60 -1.33 5.49
C ALA A 188 15.88 -0.92 6.24
N ARG A 189 16.53 0.16 5.82
CA ARG A 189 17.74 0.73 6.45
C ARG A 189 17.45 1.19 7.87
N ASN A 190 16.36 1.91 8.08
CA ASN A 190 15.95 2.41 9.39
C ASN A 190 15.66 1.26 10.35
N LEU A 191 14.93 0.23 9.90
CA LEU A 191 14.63 -0.94 10.72
C LEU A 191 15.89 -1.74 11.05
N ALA A 192 16.83 -1.93 10.09
CA ALA A 192 18.09 -2.60 10.33
C ALA A 192 18.95 -1.84 11.36
N ALA A 193 18.98 -0.51 11.28
CA ALA A 193 19.66 0.34 12.28
C ALA A 193 19.01 0.21 13.66
N ALA A 194 17.67 0.20 13.73
CA ALA A 194 16.92 0.00 14.98
C ALA A 194 17.17 -1.37 15.62
N LEU A 195 17.49 -2.40 14.80
CA LEU A 195 17.90 -3.72 15.26
C LEU A 195 19.38 -3.79 15.72
N GLY A 196 20.09 -2.67 15.69
CA GLY A 196 21.49 -2.60 16.07
C GLY A 196 22.47 -3.17 15.04
N SER A 197 22.03 -3.45 13.81
CA SER A 197 22.90 -3.93 12.74
C SER A 197 22.59 -3.19 11.42
N PRO A 198 23.07 -1.93 11.31
CA PRO A 198 22.83 -1.10 10.11
C PRO A 198 23.47 -1.73 8.86
N PHE A 199 23.02 -1.31 7.67
CA PHE A 199 23.56 -1.81 6.40
C PHE A 199 25.04 -1.48 6.23
N GLU A 200 25.46 -0.34 6.70
CA GLU A 200 26.85 0.09 6.72
C GLU A 200 27.50 -0.30 8.07
N GLY A 201 28.34 -1.31 8.06
CA GLY A 201 29.14 -1.75 9.22
C GLY A 201 28.47 -2.74 10.18
N GLY A 202 27.20 -3.04 10.02
CA GLY A 202 26.53 -4.10 10.78
C GLY A 202 26.64 -5.45 10.08
N ALA A 203 27.12 -6.49 10.76
CA ALA A 203 27.38 -7.80 10.14
C ALA A 203 26.12 -8.38 9.45
N GLN A 204 24.99 -8.44 10.14
CA GLN A 204 23.75 -8.97 9.57
C GLN A 204 23.13 -7.98 8.58
N GLY A 205 23.09 -6.68 8.90
CA GLY A 205 22.55 -5.66 8.02
C GLY A 205 23.27 -5.58 6.69
N ALA A 206 24.60 -5.65 6.67
CA ALA A 206 25.38 -5.69 5.44
C ALA A 206 25.06 -6.93 4.59
N THR A 207 24.92 -8.10 5.22
CA THR A 207 24.52 -9.33 4.54
C THR A 207 23.11 -9.21 3.93
N GLU A 208 22.14 -8.71 4.70
CA GLU A 208 20.79 -8.49 4.19
C GLU A 208 20.78 -7.50 3.01
N TYR A 209 21.54 -6.43 3.10
CA TYR A 209 21.64 -5.44 2.02
C TYR A 209 22.31 -6.02 0.76
N SER A 210 23.30 -6.93 0.92
CA SER A 210 23.95 -7.60 -0.21
C SER A 210 22.96 -8.46 -1.03
N LEU A 211 21.91 -8.99 -0.40
CA LEU A 211 20.84 -9.71 -1.09
C LEU A 211 20.05 -8.82 -2.07
N LEU A 212 20.16 -7.49 -1.98
CA LEU A 212 19.48 -6.58 -2.91
C LEU A 212 19.88 -6.86 -4.37
N SER A 213 21.09 -7.34 -4.63
CA SER A 213 21.54 -7.78 -5.95
C SER A 213 20.72 -8.95 -6.54
N VAL A 214 19.99 -9.67 -5.69
CA VAL A 214 19.15 -10.82 -6.08
C VAL A 214 17.67 -10.53 -5.89
N ILE A 215 17.29 -9.96 -4.74
CA ILE A 215 15.87 -9.79 -4.37
C ILE A 215 15.29 -8.42 -4.75
N GLY A 216 16.10 -7.49 -5.21
CA GLY A 216 15.67 -6.19 -5.71
C GLY A 216 14.77 -6.31 -6.93
N LYS A 217 13.84 -5.36 -7.09
CA LYS A 217 12.78 -5.42 -8.13
C LYS A 217 13.35 -5.66 -9.54
N ASP A 218 14.44 -4.98 -9.88
CA ASP A 218 15.07 -5.10 -11.19
C ASP A 218 15.98 -6.34 -11.29
N ALA A 219 16.62 -6.73 -10.19
CA ALA A 219 17.47 -7.92 -10.13
C ALA A 219 16.66 -9.22 -10.34
N ARG A 220 15.42 -9.30 -9.84
CA ARG A 220 14.53 -10.45 -10.07
C ARG A 220 14.26 -10.74 -11.55
N LYS A 221 14.35 -9.75 -12.40
CA LYS A 221 14.19 -9.89 -13.87
C LYS A 221 15.47 -10.33 -14.56
N SER A 222 16.60 -10.33 -13.86
CA SER A 222 17.90 -10.73 -14.42
C SER A 222 18.02 -12.25 -14.48
N ALA A 223 18.45 -12.79 -15.62
CA ALA A 223 18.76 -14.21 -15.76
C ALA A 223 19.93 -14.65 -14.86
N SER A 224 20.78 -13.72 -14.42
CA SER A 224 21.91 -13.98 -13.54
C SER A 224 21.57 -14.02 -12.05
N ALA A 225 20.37 -13.59 -11.65
CA ALA A 225 20.00 -13.48 -10.23
C ALA A 225 20.13 -14.84 -9.49
N ALA A 226 19.71 -15.94 -10.13
CA ALA A 226 19.82 -17.26 -9.55
C ALA A 226 21.28 -17.74 -9.44
N ALA A 227 22.14 -17.40 -10.40
CA ALA A 227 23.58 -17.70 -10.34
C ALA A 227 24.21 -16.90 -9.20
N THR A 228 23.95 -15.59 -9.13
CA THR A 228 24.42 -14.72 -8.05
C THR A 228 23.99 -15.26 -6.68
N LEU A 229 22.72 -15.69 -6.53
CA LEU A 229 22.25 -16.27 -5.26
C LEU A 229 23.01 -17.57 -4.92
N SER A 230 23.24 -18.44 -5.90
CA SER A 230 23.98 -19.68 -5.68
C SER A 230 25.42 -19.42 -5.21
N ASP A 231 26.07 -18.41 -5.75
CA ASP A 231 27.43 -18.00 -5.33
C ASP A 231 27.44 -17.42 -3.90
N MET A 232 26.36 -16.75 -3.49
CA MET A 232 26.19 -16.16 -2.16
C MET A 232 25.81 -17.20 -1.08
N GLU A 233 25.18 -18.32 -1.45
CA GLU A 233 24.58 -19.29 -0.51
C GLU A 233 25.48 -19.73 0.65
N PRO A 234 26.79 -19.97 0.45
CA PRO A 234 27.67 -20.38 1.56
C PRO A 234 27.78 -19.39 2.71
N GLY A 235 27.58 -18.10 2.42
CA GLY A 235 27.60 -17.00 3.40
C GLY A 235 26.24 -16.61 4.00
N LEU A 236 25.15 -17.23 3.53
CA LEU A 236 23.80 -16.86 3.93
C LEU A 236 23.24 -17.80 5.00
N SER A 237 22.42 -17.25 5.90
CA SER A 237 21.63 -18.08 6.83
C SER A 237 20.55 -18.86 6.07
N ARG A 238 19.98 -19.87 6.74
CA ARG A 238 18.87 -20.66 6.19
C ARG A 238 17.66 -19.79 5.82
N GLU A 239 17.36 -18.82 6.66
CA GLU A 239 16.25 -17.87 6.47
C GLU A 239 16.49 -16.98 5.27
N GLN A 240 17.71 -16.44 5.15
CA GLN A 240 18.10 -15.57 4.03
C GLN A 240 18.01 -16.30 2.69
N ARG A 241 18.58 -17.52 2.59
CA ARG A 241 18.50 -18.35 1.39
C ARG A 241 17.06 -18.66 1.02
N SER A 242 16.26 -19.10 2.02
CA SER A 242 14.88 -19.46 1.81
C SER A 242 14.05 -18.28 1.32
N PHE A 243 14.23 -17.10 1.91
CA PHE A 243 13.58 -15.89 1.46
C PHE A 243 13.95 -15.55 0.00
N ALA A 244 15.22 -15.53 -0.32
CA ALA A 244 15.69 -15.16 -1.66
C ALA A 244 15.19 -16.13 -2.73
N TRP A 245 15.27 -17.44 -2.51
CA TRP A 245 14.71 -18.44 -3.43
C TRP A 245 13.20 -18.33 -3.57
N GLY A 246 12.49 -18.02 -2.47
CA GLY A 246 11.05 -17.75 -2.52
C GLY A 246 10.69 -16.56 -3.40
N VAL A 247 11.47 -15.47 -3.35
CA VAL A 247 11.28 -14.29 -4.21
C VAL A 247 11.51 -14.62 -5.68
N LEU A 248 12.59 -15.34 -6.01
CA LEU A 248 12.88 -15.77 -7.39
C LEU A 248 11.81 -16.73 -7.91
N GLY A 249 11.39 -17.71 -7.10
CA GLY A 249 10.30 -18.64 -7.44
C GLY A 249 9.01 -17.91 -7.75
N HIS A 250 8.64 -16.94 -6.91
CA HIS A 250 7.45 -16.12 -7.11
C HIS A 250 7.50 -15.32 -8.41
N TYR A 251 8.61 -14.65 -8.69
CA TYR A 251 8.78 -13.92 -9.95
C TYR A 251 8.59 -14.81 -11.19
N HIS A 252 9.21 -16.00 -11.19
CA HIS A 252 9.08 -16.93 -12.31
C HIS A 252 7.66 -17.50 -12.44
N ALA A 253 6.97 -17.75 -11.32
CA ALA A 253 5.58 -18.17 -11.33
C ALA A 253 4.65 -17.09 -11.93
N GLN A 254 4.79 -15.84 -11.51
CA GLN A 254 4.06 -14.71 -12.08
C GLN A 254 4.35 -14.53 -13.57
N SER A 255 5.58 -14.79 -14.01
CA SER A 255 6.00 -14.75 -15.41
C SER A 255 5.60 -16.01 -16.20
N GLN A 256 4.77 -16.91 -15.63
CA GLN A 256 4.30 -18.16 -16.24
C GLN A 256 5.40 -19.19 -16.53
N ASN A 257 6.61 -19.02 -16.00
CA ASN A 257 7.68 -20.01 -16.09
C ASN A 257 7.61 -21.00 -14.91
N MET A 258 6.60 -21.87 -14.96
CA MET A 258 6.27 -22.79 -13.86
C MET A 258 7.37 -23.83 -13.56
N PRO A 259 8.09 -24.40 -14.55
CA PRO A 259 9.17 -25.35 -14.26
C PRO A 259 10.29 -24.70 -13.42
N THR A 260 10.74 -23.50 -13.81
CA THR A 260 11.76 -22.76 -13.08
C THR A 260 11.25 -22.32 -11.70
N ALA A 261 9.99 -21.86 -11.63
CA ALA A 261 9.37 -21.51 -10.35
C ALA A 261 9.39 -22.66 -9.34
N LEU A 262 8.96 -23.87 -9.77
CA LEU A 262 8.99 -25.07 -8.91
C LEU A 262 10.41 -25.41 -8.46
N SER A 263 11.38 -25.36 -9.37
CA SER A 263 12.78 -25.61 -9.04
C SER A 263 13.29 -24.66 -7.95
N TYR A 264 12.96 -23.37 -8.05
CA TYR A 264 13.40 -22.39 -7.07
C TYR A 264 12.65 -22.50 -5.73
N TYR A 265 11.34 -22.68 -5.76
CA TYR A 265 10.58 -22.97 -4.55
C TYR A 265 11.03 -24.27 -3.86
N GLY A 266 11.49 -25.27 -4.61
CA GLY A 266 12.06 -26.50 -4.08
C GLY A 266 13.34 -26.28 -3.25
N ARG A 267 14.06 -25.17 -3.49
CA ARG A 267 15.26 -24.78 -2.71
C ARG A 267 14.92 -24.07 -1.39
N VAL A 268 13.66 -23.72 -1.14
CA VAL A 268 13.20 -23.09 0.08
C VAL A 268 13.14 -24.13 1.21
N SER A 269 14.12 -24.15 2.08
CA SER A 269 14.23 -25.08 3.20
C SER A 269 13.49 -24.60 4.46
N ASP A 270 13.24 -23.30 4.60
CA ASP A 270 12.43 -22.72 5.65
C ASP A 270 11.17 -22.06 5.05
N ARG A 271 10.08 -22.80 5.05
CA ARG A 271 8.78 -22.37 4.47
C ARG A 271 8.15 -21.17 5.19
N LYS A 272 8.55 -20.90 6.44
CA LYS A 272 8.09 -19.72 7.19
C LYS A 272 8.54 -18.41 6.56
N GLN A 273 9.52 -18.45 5.66
CA GLN A 273 9.97 -17.28 4.92
C GLN A 273 9.09 -16.94 3.72
N LEU A 274 8.23 -17.85 3.27
CA LEU A 274 7.27 -17.58 2.21
C LEU A 274 6.10 -16.73 2.73
N THR A 275 5.62 -15.82 1.89
CA THR A 275 4.35 -15.11 2.10
C THR A 275 3.16 -15.98 1.69
N ASP A 276 1.95 -15.61 2.10
CA ASP A 276 0.71 -16.28 1.70
C ASP A 276 0.62 -16.34 0.17
N GLU A 277 0.88 -15.21 -0.50
CA GLU A 277 0.87 -15.13 -1.96
C GLU A 277 1.91 -16.05 -2.62
N GLN A 278 3.11 -16.15 -2.05
CA GLN A 278 4.15 -17.06 -2.54
C GLN A 278 3.74 -18.54 -2.41
N PHE A 279 3.08 -18.91 -1.31
CA PHE A 279 2.53 -20.25 -1.16
C PHE A 279 1.47 -20.55 -2.24
N GLU A 280 0.57 -19.62 -2.48
CA GLU A 280 -0.45 -19.78 -3.52
C GLU A 280 0.17 -19.94 -4.91
N TRP A 281 1.17 -19.14 -5.27
CA TRP A 281 1.85 -19.26 -6.56
C TRP A 281 2.65 -20.56 -6.67
N TYR A 282 3.25 -21.03 -5.57
CA TYR A 282 3.92 -22.31 -5.54
C TYR A 282 2.94 -23.45 -5.82
N ALA A 283 1.80 -23.45 -5.14
CA ALA A 283 0.74 -24.45 -5.39
C ALA A 283 0.19 -24.37 -6.82
N ARG A 284 -0.05 -23.15 -7.36
CA ARG A 284 -0.48 -22.97 -8.75
C ARG A 284 0.57 -23.48 -9.75
N ALA A 285 1.85 -23.32 -9.46
CA ALA A 285 2.92 -23.87 -10.31
C ALA A 285 2.91 -25.40 -10.33
N ALA A 286 2.77 -26.05 -9.17
CA ALA A 286 2.63 -27.50 -9.07
C ALA A 286 1.37 -28.00 -9.78
N LEU A 287 0.24 -27.31 -9.60
CA LEU A 287 -1.03 -27.61 -10.24
C LEU A 287 -0.93 -27.57 -11.77
N ARG A 288 -0.35 -26.51 -12.34
CA ARG A 288 -0.18 -26.36 -13.79
C ARG A 288 0.70 -27.44 -14.42
N LEU A 289 1.69 -27.92 -13.67
CA LEU A 289 2.57 -29.00 -14.11
C LEU A 289 2.07 -30.39 -13.71
N GLN A 290 0.85 -30.49 -13.17
CA GLN A 290 0.20 -31.74 -12.74
C GLN A 290 1.06 -32.54 -11.73
N ARG A 291 1.81 -31.82 -10.88
CA ARG A 291 2.65 -32.41 -9.83
C ARG A 291 1.81 -32.65 -8.56
N TRP A 292 0.88 -33.62 -8.62
CA TRP A 292 -0.15 -33.82 -7.60
C TRP A 292 0.39 -34.08 -6.20
N ASN A 293 1.40 -34.96 -6.08
CA ASN A 293 2.01 -35.24 -4.77
C ASN A 293 2.72 -34.00 -4.19
N GLU A 294 3.37 -33.22 -5.04
CA GLU A 294 4.02 -31.98 -4.63
C GLU A 294 2.98 -30.94 -4.23
N LEU A 295 1.89 -30.80 -4.98
CA LEU A 295 0.77 -29.91 -4.66
C LEU A 295 0.17 -30.23 -3.29
N SER A 296 -0.13 -31.49 -3.01
CA SER A 296 -0.64 -31.93 -1.70
C SER A 296 0.32 -31.54 -0.56
N GLY A 297 1.62 -31.82 -0.74
CA GLY A 297 2.63 -31.45 0.25
C GLY A 297 2.80 -29.95 0.45
N ILE A 298 2.60 -29.13 -0.59
CA ILE A 298 2.62 -27.67 -0.49
C ILE A 298 1.42 -27.18 0.32
N ILE A 299 0.20 -27.65 -0.01
CA ILE A 299 -1.03 -27.24 0.66
C ILE A 299 -0.96 -27.58 2.16
N GLN A 300 -0.46 -28.74 2.52
CA GLN A 300 -0.29 -29.14 3.93
C GLN A 300 0.70 -28.28 4.71
N GLN A 301 1.60 -27.57 4.03
CA GLN A 301 2.58 -26.68 4.64
C GLN A 301 2.15 -25.20 4.62
N MET A 302 1.02 -24.88 4.00
CA MET A 302 0.45 -23.52 4.01
C MET A 302 0.09 -23.11 5.44
N PRO A 303 0.06 -21.80 5.75
CA PRO A 303 -0.55 -21.28 6.97
C PRO A 303 -2.01 -21.73 7.09
N ASP A 304 -2.50 -21.97 8.32
CA ASP A 304 -3.85 -22.49 8.61
C ASP A 304 -4.96 -21.72 7.88
N LYS A 305 -4.81 -20.40 7.76
CA LYS A 305 -5.77 -19.56 7.05
C LYS A 305 -5.89 -19.94 5.58
N LEU A 306 -4.76 -20.18 4.91
CA LEU A 306 -4.75 -20.61 3.51
C LEU A 306 -5.22 -22.05 3.35
N GLN A 307 -4.83 -22.95 4.24
CA GLN A 307 -5.29 -24.33 4.19
C GLN A 307 -6.82 -24.42 4.25
N LYS A 308 -7.48 -23.51 4.96
CA LYS A 308 -8.95 -23.45 5.10
C LYS A 308 -9.64 -22.78 3.90
N ASP A 309 -8.89 -22.22 2.95
CA ASP A 309 -9.48 -21.65 1.74
C ASP A 309 -10.14 -22.76 0.89
N PRO A 310 -11.40 -22.60 0.44
CA PRO A 310 -12.13 -23.59 -0.33
C PRO A 310 -11.38 -24.08 -1.58
N THR A 311 -10.59 -23.22 -2.23
CA THR A 311 -9.79 -23.56 -3.38
C THR A 311 -8.77 -24.66 -3.07
N TRP A 312 -8.02 -24.50 -1.97
CA TRP A 312 -6.99 -25.45 -1.58
C TRP A 312 -7.55 -26.71 -0.96
N GLN A 313 -8.69 -26.60 -0.23
CA GLN A 313 -9.43 -27.77 0.25
C GLN A 313 -9.92 -28.65 -0.90
N TYR A 314 -10.46 -28.06 -1.97
CA TYR A 314 -10.87 -28.79 -3.16
C TYR A 314 -9.71 -29.57 -3.80
N TRP A 315 -8.55 -28.95 -3.96
CA TRP A 315 -7.39 -29.61 -4.58
C TRP A 315 -6.73 -30.64 -3.67
N LEU A 316 -6.85 -30.51 -2.34
CA LEU A 316 -6.35 -31.51 -1.40
C LEU A 316 -7.22 -32.77 -1.37
N GLY A 317 -8.52 -32.62 -1.57
CA GLY A 317 -9.47 -33.74 -1.56
C GLY A 317 -9.59 -34.49 -2.88
N ARG A 318 -9.05 -33.96 -3.98
CA ARG A 318 -9.07 -34.57 -5.29
C ARG A 318 -7.82 -35.42 -5.55
#